data_d1d9f6af7de20dcf3080b247158d6914
#
_entry.id   d1d9f6af7de20dcf3080b247158d6914
#
_cell.length_a   1.000
_cell.length_b   1.000
_cell.length_c   1.000
_cell.angle_alpha   90.00
_cell.angle_beta   90.00
_cell.angle_gamma   90.00
#
_symmetry.space_group_name_H-M   'P 1'
#
loop_
_entity.id
_entity.type
_entity.pdbx_description
1 polymer ?
#
loop_
_entity_poly.entity_id
_entity_poly.type
_entity_poly.pdbx_seq_one_letter_code
_entity_poly.pdbx_strand_id
1 'polypeptide(L)'
;MTGKSIALFVAAAFAEIGGAYLVWVAIRDDKGLLVGVLGALSLAIYGVVAAYQPENEFGRVLAAYGGVFIVGSMAWGLAFDSFRPDRYDLAGAVLCLIGVAVIMYAPR
;
A
#
# COMPACT_ATOMS: atom_id res chain seq x y z
N MET A 1 15.00 10.03 -0.59
CA MET A 1 14.53 8.91 -1.45
C MET A 1 15.05 9.07 -2.86
N THR A 2 15.51 7.99 -3.44
CA THR A 2 15.92 7.97 -4.85
C THR A 2 14.73 7.73 -5.75
N GLY A 3 14.88 8.03 -7.07
CA GLY A 3 13.83 7.71 -8.05
C GLY A 3 13.50 6.23 -8.10
N LYS A 4 14.52 5.36 -7.95
CA LYS A 4 14.33 3.91 -7.87
C LYS A 4 13.46 3.53 -6.68
N SER A 5 13.73 4.11 -5.51
CA SER A 5 12.97 3.83 -4.29
C SER A 5 11.51 4.23 -4.46
N ILE A 6 11.26 5.42 -5.02
CA ILE A 6 9.88 5.89 -5.25
C ILE A 6 9.14 4.99 -6.23
N ALA A 7 9.80 4.59 -7.33
CA ALA A 7 9.20 3.69 -8.31
C ALA A 7 8.84 2.34 -7.69
N LEU A 8 9.71 1.80 -6.85
CA LEU A 8 9.45 0.54 -6.15
C LEU A 8 8.30 0.66 -5.16
N PHE A 9 8.20 1.79 -4.44
CA PHE A 9 7.07 2.03 -3.54
C PHE A 9 5.75 2.10 -4.30
N VAL A 10 5.72 2.80 -5.43
CA VAL A 10 4.51 2.89 -6.25
C VAL A 10 4.11 1.51 -6.79
N ALA A 11 5.07 0.77 -7.35
CA ALA A 11 4.80 -0.57 -7.88
C ALA A 11 4.30 -1.51 -6.78
N ALA A 12 4.95 -1.50 -5.61
CA ALA A 12 4.55 -2.32 -4.48
C ALA A 12 3.17 -1.94 -3.96
N ALA A 13 2.85 -0.65 -3.90
CA ALA A 13 1.54 -0.19 -3.46
C ALA A 13 0.43 -0.69 -4.40
N PHE A 14 0.63 -0.63 -5.71
CA PHE A 14 -0.33 -1.18 -6.66
C PHE A 14 -0.52 -2.69 -6.46
N ALA A 15 0.58 -3.42 -6.31
CA ALA A 15 0.51 -4.88 -6.12
C ALA A 15 -0.19 -5.24 -4.80
N GLU A 16 0.12 -4.52 -3.73
CA GLU A 16 -0.45 -4.77 -2.41
C GLU A 16 -1.93 -4.41 -2.35
N ILE A 17 -2.26 -3.19 -2.74
CA ILE A 17 -3.63 -2.69 -2.67
C ILE A 17 -4.50 -3.40 -3.70
N GLY A 18 -4.02 -3.54 -4.92
CA GLY A 18 -4.75 -4.26 -5.97
C GLY A 18 -4.97 -5.72 -5.62
N GLY A 19 -3.94 -6.38 -5.06
CA GLY A 19 -4.06 -7.77 -4.62
C GLY A 19 -5.05 -7.94 -3.48
N ALA A 20 -4.99 -7.07 -2.48
CA ALA A 20 -5.93 -7.09 -1.36
C ALA A 20 -7.36 -6.84 -1.85
N TYR A 21 -7.54 -5.92 -2.81
CA TYR A 21 -8.85 -5.64 -3.38
C TYR A 21 -9.41 -6.85 -4.12
N LEU A 22 -8.58 -7.55 -4.91
CA LEU A 22 -9.02 -8.75 -5.62
C LEU A 22 -9.47 -9.85 -4.66
N VAL A 23 -8.71 -10.07 -3.57
CA VAL A 23 -9.12 -11.03 -2.54
C VAL A 23 -10.42 -10.58 -1.87
N TRP A 24 -10.55 -9.29 -1.59
CA TRP A 24 -11.74 -8.73 -0.98
C TRP A 24 -12.98 -9.01 -1.84
N VAL A 25 -12.94 -8.68 -3.14
CA VAL A 25 -14.11 -8.90 -4.01
C VAL A 25 -14.36 -10.38 -4.28
N ALA A 26 -13.30 -11.20 -4.30
CA ALA A 26 -13.48 -12.65 -4.46
C ALA A 26 -14.28 -13.24 -3.31
N ILE A 27 -14.06 -12.78 -2.09
CA ILE A 27 -14.72 -13.29 -0.89
C ILE A 27 -16.05 -12.57 -0.65
N ARG A 28 -16.04 -11.23 -0.67
CA ARG A 28 -17.19 -10.42 -0.28
C ARG A 28 -18.27 -10.36 -1.37
N ASP A 29 -17.85 -10.35 -2.64
CA ASP A 29 -18.74 -10.20 -3.79
C ASP A 29 -18.85 -11.49 -4.62
N ASP A 30 -18.33 -12.59 -4.10
CA ASP A 30 -18.39 -13.93 -4.76
C ASP A 30 -17.86 -13.91 -6.20
N LYS A 31 -16.77 -13.20 -6.46
CA LYS A 31 -16.19 -13.10 -7.81
C LYS A 31 -15.43 -14.33 -8.25
N GLY A 32 -15.28 -15.31 -7.37
CA GLY A 32 -14.75 -16.61 -7.70
C GLY A 32 -13.29 -16.83 -7.32
N LEU A 33 -12.89 -18.11 -7.36
CA LEU A 33 -11.58 -18.55 -6.94
C LEU A 33 -10.46 -17.94 -7.76
N LEU A 34 -10.65 -17.80 -9.07
CA LEU A 34 -9.61 -17.24 -9.94
C LEU A 34 -9.24 -15.82 -9.54
N VAL A 35 -10.22 -14.98 -9.24
CA VAL A 35 -9.98 -13.60 -8.79
C VAL A 35 -9.21 -13.60 -7.48
N GLY A 36 -9.56 -14.49 -6.55
CA GLY A 36 -8.84 -14.63 -5.27
C GLY A 36 -7.40 -15.07 -5.46
N VAL A 37 -7.14 -16.02 -6.35
CA VAL A 37 -5.78 -16.50 -6.65
C VAL A 37 -4.95 -15.38 -7.29
N LEU A 38 -5.52 -14.64 -8.22
CA LEU A 38 -4.83 -13.50 -8.85
C LEU A 38 -4.47 -12.45 -7.80
N GLY A 39 -5.36 -12.19 -6.85
CA GLY A 39 -5.09 -11.29 -5.73
C GLY A 39 -3.94 -11.80 -4.86
N ALA A 40 -3.94 -13.09 -4.51
CA ALA A 40 -2.88 -13.69 -3.71
C ALA A 40 -1.53 -13.62 -4.42
N LEU A 41 -1.49 -13.85 -5.74
CA LEU A 41 -0.26 -13.71 -6.52
C LEU A 41 0.24 -12.27 -6.53
N SER A 42 -0.68 -11.31 -6.66
CA SER A 42 -0.32 -9.89 -6.61
C SER A 42 0.29 -9.52 -5.27
N LEU A 43 -0.25 -10.04 -4.16
CA LEU A 43 0.32 -9.81 -2.82
C LEU A 43 1.71 -10.42 -2.70
N ALA A 44 1.97 -11.59 -3.30
CA ALA A 44 3.29 -12.18 -3.33
C ALA A 44 4.27 -11.32 -4.13
N ILE A 45 3.84 -10.76 -5.24
CA ILE A 45 4.64 -9.83 -6.05
C ILE A 45 5.00 -8.59 -5.23
N TYR A 46 4.06 -8.04 -4.47
CA TYR A 46 4.35 -6.94 -3.55
C TYR A 46 5.53 -7.26 -2.63
N GLY A 47 5.53 -8.44 -2.01
CA GLY A 47 6.62 -8.85 -1.12
C GLY A 47 7.97 -8.88 -1.83
N VAL A 48 8.00 -9.40 -3.05
CA VAL A 48 9.23 -9.46 -3.86
C VAL A 48 9.71 -8.05 -4.22
N VAL A 49 8.80 -7.18 -4.67
CA VAL A 49 9.15 -5.79 -5.04
C VAL A 49 9.69 -5.05 -3.82
N ALA A 50 9.07 -5.22 -2.66
CA ALA A 50 9.52 -4.58 -1.42
C ALA A 50 10.94 -5.01 -1.05
N ALA A 51 11.33 -6.25 -1.34
CA ALA A 51 12.65 -6.76 -1.03
C ALA A 51 13.77 -6.09 -1.84
N TYR A 52 13.44 -5.41 -2.93
CA TYR A 52 14.41 -4.70 -3.76
C TYR A 52 14.63 -3.25 -3.36
N GLN A 53 13.99 -2.79 -2.27
CA GLN A 53 14.23 -1.43 -1.77
C GLN A 53 15.69 -1.28 -1.32
N PRO A 54 16.32 -0.11 -1.61
CA PRO A 54 17.71 0.13 -1.20
C PRO A 54 17.94 0.18 0.31
N GLU A 55 16.92 0.50 1.10
CA GLU A 55 17.04 0.56 2.55
C GLU A 55 17.25 -0.84 3.12
N ASN A 56 18.24 -0.98 4.02
CA ASN A 56 18.60 -2.28 4.61
C ASN A 56 17.75 -2.67 5.82
N GLU A 57 17.06 -1.70 6.42
CA GLU A 57 16.26 -1.94 7.62
C GLU A 57 14.83 -2.31 7.23
N PHE A 58 14.50 -3.58 7.34
CA PHE A 58 13.18 -4.10 7.00
C PHE A 58 12.05 -3.32 7.67
N GLY A 59 12.21 -3.02 8.96
CA GLY A 59 11.19 -2.29 9.71
C GLY A 59 10.91 -0.91 9.15
N ARG A 60 11.95 -0.19 8.70
CA ARG A 60 11.77 1.13 8.09
C ARG A 60 11.10 1.04 6.73
N VAL A 61 11.46 0.04 5.94
CA VAL A 61 10.82 -0.19 4.65
C VAL A 61 9.32 -0.41 4.84
N LEU A 62 8.94 -1.29 5.76
CA LEU A 62 7.52 -1.56 6.01
C LEU A 62 6.79 -0.37 6.61
N ALA A 63 7.45 0.41 7.47
CA ALA A 63 6.85 1.63 8.01
C ALA A 63 6.56 2.64 6.91
N ALA A 64 7.47 2.80 5.94
CA ALA A 64 7.26 3.68 4.80
C ALA A 64 6.11 3.17 3.91
N TYR A 65 6.02 1.87 3.68
CA TYR A 65 4.90 1.28 2.96
C TYR A 65 3.57 1.54 3.67
N GLY A 66 3.57 1.56 5.00
CA GLY A 66 2.38 1.89 5.78
C GLY A 66 1.79 3.25 5.39
N GLY A 67 2.63 4.27 5.23
CA GLY A 67 2.19 5.59 4.79
C GLY A 67 1.69 5.60 3.36
N VAL A 68 2.44 4.97 2.45
CA VAL A 68 2.03 4.83 1.05
C VAL A 68 0.72 4.05 0.96
N PHE A 69 0.59 3.00 1.76
CA PHE A 69 -0.61 2.17 1.81
C PHE A 69 -1.85 2.99 2.21
N ILE A 70 -1.73 3.86 3.22
CA ILE A 70 -2.86 4.68 3.68
C ILE A 70 -3.39 5.56 2.56
N VAL A 71 -2.51 6.33 1.92
CA VAL A 71 -2.90 7.20 0.81
C VAL A 71 -3.43 6.40 -0.37
N GLY A 72 -2.71 5.34 -0.73
CA GLY A 72 -3.08 4.49 -1.86
C GLY A 72 -4.42 3.79 -1.66
N SER A 73 -4.68 3.33 -0.42
CA SER A 73 -5.94 2.65 -0.11
C SER A 73 -7.13 3.59 -0.24
N MET A 74 -7.00 4.81 0.24
CA MET A 74 -8.07 5.81 0.11
C MET A 74 -8.29 6.20 -1.34
N ALA A 75 -7.20 6.38 -2.10
CA ALA A 75 -7.31 6.70 -3.52
C ALA A 75 -7.94 5.55 -4.32
N TRP A 76 -7.55 4.32 -4.01
CA TRP A 76 -8.14 3.13 -4.65
C TRP A 76 -9.64 3.03 -4.36
N GLY A 77 -10.01 3.21 -3.09
CA GLY A 77 -11.42 3.19 -2.69
C GLY A 77 -12.26 4.22 -3.41
N LEU A 78 -11.72 5.45 -3.55
CA LEU A 78 -12.36 6.51 -4.32
C LEU A 78 -12.56 6.11 -5.78
N ALA A 79 -11.53 5.53 -6.40
CA ALA A 79 -11.54 5.22 -7.83
C ALA A 79 -12.38 3.99 -8.16
N PHE A 80 -12.32 2.94 -7.33
CA PHE A 80 -12.84 1.62 -7.69
C PHE A 80 -13.93 1.08 -6.78
N ASP A 81 -14.13 1.64 -5.60
CA ASP A 81 -15.02 1.07 -4.60
C ASP A 81 -16.02 2.07 -4.03
N SER A 82 -16.18 3.21 -4.66
CA SER A 82 -17.12 4.28 -4.24
C SER A 82 -16.92 4.77 -2.80
N PHE A 83 -15.72 4.59 -2.25
CA PHE A 83 -15.38 5.07 -0.93
C PHE A 83 -15.30 6.61 -0.92
N ARG A 84 -15.86 7.24 0.08
CA ARG A 84 -15.83 8.70 0.26
C ARG A 84 -15.17 9.02 1.60
N PRO A 85 -13.87 9.38 1.61
CA PRO A 85 -13.20 9.73 2.86
C PRO A 85 -13.87 10.92 3.53
N ASP A 86 -14.10 10.80 4.83
CA ASP A 86 -14.61 11.91 5.63
C ASP A 86 -13.44 12.68 6.28
N ARG A 87 -13.76 13.69 7.09
CA ARG A 87 -12.73 14.50 7.75
C ARG A 87 -11.87 13.70 8.73
N TYR A 88 -12.43 12.66 9.34
CA TYR A 88 -11.69 11.80 10.28
C TYR A 88 -10.71 10.91 9.53
N ASP A 89 -11.10 10.38 8.38
CA ASP A 89 -10.20 9.62 7.50
C ASP A 89 -9.02 10.48 7.08
N LEU A 90 -9.30 11.71 6.65
CA LEU A 90 -8.26 12.63 6.19
C LEU A 90 -7.33 13.06 7.33
N ALA A 91 -7.88 13.35 8.51
CA ALA A 91 -7.08 13.71 9.68
C ALA A 91 -6.16 12.56 10.09
N GLY A 92 -6.69 11.34 10.13
CA GLY A 92 -5.90 10.16 10.44
C GLY A 92 -4.80 9.91 9.43
N ALA A 93 -5.11 10.05 8.14
CA ALA A 93 -4.12 9.90 7.07
C ALA A 93 -2.98 10.91 7.20
N VAL A 94 -3.29 12.18 7.48
CA VAL A 94 -2.28 13.22 7.67
C VAL A 94 -1.37 12.89 8.85
N LEU A 95 -1.92 12.47 9.98
CA LEU A 95 -1.14 12.08 11.16
C LEU A 95 -0.20 10.92 10.83
N CYS A 96 -0.69 9.92 10.13
CA CYS A 96 0.13 8.77 9.74
C CYS A 96 1.27 9.18 8.79
N LEU A 97 1.00 10.07 7.83
CA LEU A 97 2.02 10.55 6.91
C LEU A 97 3.10 11.36 7.64
N ILE A 98 2.71 12.16 8.62
CA ILE A 98 3.68 12.88 9.46
C ILE A 98 4.57 11.88 10.19
N GLY A 99 3.98 10.83 10.77
CA GLY A 99 4.73 9.78 11.45
C GLY A 99 5.72 9.07 10.53
N VAL A 100 5.29 8.73 9.32
CA VAL A 100 6.16 8.10 8.32
C VAL A 100 7.30 9.04 7.93
N ALA A 101 7.02 10.32 7.74
CA ALA A 101 8.05 11.30 7.40
C ALA A 101 9.12 11.37 8.50
N VAL A 102 8.72 11.32 9.77
CA VAL A 102 9.66 11.28 10.90
C VAL A 102 10.55 10.05 10.82
N ILE A 103 9.98 8.89 10.55
CA ILE A 103 10.74 7.64 10.45
C ILE A 103 11.76 7.71 9.31
N MET A 104 11.35 8.22 8.15
CA MET A 104 12.18 8.17 6.94
C MET A 104 13.23 9.27 6.88
N TYR A 105 12.95 10.44 7.44
CA TYR A 105 13.80 11.63 7.25
C TYR A 105 14.45 12.15 8.52
N ALA A 106 14.24 11.49 9.66
CA ALA A 106 14.91 11.92 10.90
C ALA A 106 16.44 11.79 10.75
N PRO A 107 17.21 12.80 11.19
CA PRO A 107 18.68 12.70 11.20
C PRO A 107 19.14 11.75 12.30
N ARG A 108 19.83 10.68 11.90
CA ARG A 108 20.34 9.69 12.87
C ARG A 108 21.78 9.32 12.60
#